data_0419a74e7cc9e7815c242bdc328d3e03
#
_entry.id   0419a74e7cc9e7815c242bdc328d3e03
#
_cell.length_a   1.000
_cell.length_b   1.000
_cell.length_c   1.000
_cell.angle_alpha   90.00
_cell.angle_beta   90.00
_cell.angle_gamma   90.00
#
_symmetry.space_group_name_H-M   'P 1'
#
loop_
_entity.id
_entity.type
_entity.pdbx_description
1 polymer ?
#
loop_
_entity_poly.entity_id
_entity_poly.type
_entity_poly.pdbx_seq_one_letter_code
_entity_poly.pdbx_strand_id
1 'polypeptide(L)'
;MSQIYYAQGGGDEQYTPDYGVEIMLKHIQHLKDKIIWCPFDKADSQFVKLLKADGFTVINSHIEYGQDFLKYEPDNWDVLISNPPYKNKRVYWERALSFNKPFALLLPINILSDSIINSTMKNRNLQLLIPSRRMRFYNALTGETGNQPTFKATYFGSNIFLQDIILEDMEIKK
;
A
#
# COMPACT_ATOMS: atom_id res chain seq x y z
N MET A 1 11.08 -16.13 -11.87
CA MET A 1 9.66 -16.32 -12.27
C MET A 1 8.73 -15.13 -11.95
N SER A 2 9.22 -14.02 -11.42
CA SER A 2 8.39 -12.82 -11.10
C SER A 2 8.07 -11.92 -12.31
N GLN A 3 8.84 -12.01 -13.38
CA GLN A 3 8.68 -11.17 -14.58
C GLN A 3 7.42 -11.46 -15.43
N ILE A 4 6.82 -12.65 -15.28
CA ILE A 4 5.72 -13.10 -16.16
C ILE A 4 4.38 -12.40 -15.81
N TYR A 5 4.20 -11.93 -14.58
CA TYR A 5 2.90 -11.41 -14.12
C TYR A 5 2.67 -9.92 -14.37
N TYR A 6 3.74 -9.17 -14.52
CA TYR A 6 3.65 -7.76 -14.91
C TYR A 6 3.67 -7.57 -16.43
N ALA A 7 4.27 -8.51 -17.17
CA ALA A 7 4.36 -8.41 -18.63
C ALA A 7 3.07 -8.75 -19.39
N GLN A 8 2.06 -9.30 -18.72
CA GLN A 8 0.79 -9.69 -19.36
C GLN A 8 -0.36 -8.71 -19.13
N GLY A 9 -0.15 -7.57 -18.50
CA GLY A 9 -1.32 -6.89 -18.03
C GLY A 9 -1.35 -5.39 -18.13
N GLY A 10 -1.21 -4.82 -19.30
CA GLY A 10 -1.68 -3.45 -19.49
C GLY A 10 -3.19 -3.24 -19.24
N GLY A 11 -3.93 -4.29 -18.85
CA GLY A 11 -5.37 -4.25 -18.61
C GLY A 11 -5.82 -4.55 -17.18
N ASP A 12 -4.95 -5.03 -16.31
CA ASP A 12 -5.35 -5.58 -14.99
C ASP A 12 -4.80 -4.79 -13.79
N GLU A 13 -4.19 -3.64 -14.03
CA GLU A 13 -3.69 -2.78 -12.97
C GLU A 13 -4.85 -2.11 -12.25
N GLN A 14 -4.99 -2.42 -10.96
CA GLN A 14 -6.05 -1.91 -10.11
C GLN A 14 -5.54 -0.82 -9.19
N TYR A 15 -6.10 0.37 -9.32
CA TYR A 15 -5.78 1.52 -8.47
C TYR A 15 -6.67 1.57 -7.23
N THR A 16 -6.08 2.00 -6.12
CA THR A 16 -6.79 2.29 -4.89
C THR A 16 -7.63 3.56 -5.07
N PRO A 17 -8.91 3.57 -4.69
CA PRO A 17 -9.73 4.76 -4.77
C PRO A 17 -9.25 5.86 -3.79
N ASP A 18 -9.57 7.11 -4.09
CA ASP A 18 -9.22 8.28 -3.28
C ASP A 18 -9.60 8.13 -1.80
N TYR A 19 -10.85 7.74 -1.53
CA TYR A 19 -11.33 7.53 -0.17
C TYR A 19 -10.56 6.45 0.59
N GLY A 20 -9.99 5.48 -0.12
CA GLY A 20 -9.14 4.45 0.47
C GLY A 20 -7.77 4.97 0.91
N VAL A 21 -7.24 5.99 0.25
CA VAL A 21 -6.03 6.70 0.65
C VAL A 21 -6.32 7.76 1.72
N GLU A 22 -7.41 8.51 1.57
CA GLU A 22 -7.82 9.58 2.50
C GLU A 22 -7.91 9.11 3.95
N ILE A 23 -8.41 7.89 4.19
CA ILE A 23 -8.50 7.36 5.56
C ILE A 23 -7.13 7.19 6.23
N MET A 24 -6.10 6.89 5.46
CA MET A 24 -4.74 6.72 5.98
C MET A 24 -4.08 8.08 6.26
N LEU A 25 -4.32 9.10 5.43
CA LEU A 25 -3.69 10.41 5.56
C LEU A 25 -3.87 11.02 6.95
N LYS A 26 -5.03 10.82 7.58
CA LYS A 26 -5.33 11.31 8.93
C LYS A 26 -4.36 10.77 9.98
N HIS A 27 -3.85 9.56 9.78
CA HIS A 27 -3.06 8.82 10.77
C HIS A 27 -1.55 8.92 10.57
N ILE A 28 -1.11 9.64 9.53
CA ILE A 28 0.32 9.82 9.21
C ILE A 28 0.79 11.28 9.23
N GLN A 29 -0.02 12.21 9.76
CA GLN A 29 0.31 13.65 9.80
C GLN A 29 1.62 13.95 10.54
N HIS A 30 1.98 13.14 11.51
CA HIS A 30 3.25 13.24 12.24
C HIS A 30 4.49 12.89 11.41
N LEU A 31 4.31 12.39 10.16
CA LEU A 31 5.38 12.02 9.24
C LEU A 31 5.60 13.06 8.14
N LYS A 32 5.11 14.31 8.30
CA LYS A 32 5.21 15.38 7.29
C LYS A 32 6.66 15.76 6.92
N ASP A 33 7.59 15.57 7.83
CA ASP A 33 9.03 15.81 7.62
C ASP A 33 9.75 14.63 6.94
N LYS A 34 9.05 13.53 6.67
CA LYS A 34 9.60 12.30 6.11
C LYS A 34 9.37 12.21 4.61
N ILE A 35 10.29 11.51 3.93
CA ILE A 35 10.18 11.17 2.52
C ILE A 35 9.46 9.84 2.38
N ILE A 36 8.29 9.85 1.75
CA ILE A 36 7.48 8.64 1.53
C ILE A 36 7.83 8.01 0.19
N TRP A 37 8.12 6.72 0.21
CA TRP A 37 8.29 5.92 -0.99
C TRP A 37 7.04 5.10 -1.30
N CYS A 38 6.52 5.24 -2.53
CA CYS A 38 5.40 4.48 -3.07
C CYS A 38 5.90 3.53 -4.19
N PRO A 39 6.33 2.29 -3.87
CA PRO A 39 7.09 1.43 -4.79
C PRO A 39 6.26 0.74 -5.87
N PHE A 40 4.94 0.77 -5.79
CA PHE A 40 4.03 0.14 -6.75
C PHE A 40 3.15 1.14 -7.48
N ASP A 41 3.53 2.42 -7.44
CA ASP A 41 2.67 3.51 -7.86
C ASP A 41 3.28 4.33 -8.99
N LYS A 42 2.49 4.59 -10.02
CA LYS A 42 2.79 5.60 -11.05
C LYS A 42 2.45 6.99 -10.52
N ALA A 43 2.93 8.01 -11.22
CA ALA A 43 2.72 9.40 -10.82
C ALA A 43 1.23 9.82 -10.76
N ASP A 44 0.36 9.12 -11.47
CA ASP A 44 -1.08 9.36 -11.55
C ASP A 44 -1.91 8.55 -10.54
N SER A 45 -1.29 7.68 -9.74
CA SER A 45 -1.98 6.94 -8.68
C SER A 45 -2.52 7.86 -7.58
N GLN A 46 -3.58 7.44 -6.91
CA GLN A 46 -4.16 8.24 -5.82
C GLN A 46 -3.21 8.35 -4.61
N PHE A 47 -2.38 7.34 -4.35
CA PHE A 47 -1.36 7.44 -3.31
C PHE A 47 -0.43 8.63 -3.57
N VAL A 48 0.15 8.70 -4.77
CA VAL A 48 1.09 9.77 -5.12
C VAL A 48 0.41 11.13 -5.14
N LYS A 49 -0.77 11.24 -5.76
CA LYS A 49 -1.51 12.50 -5.87
C LYS A 49 -1.93 13.05 -4.51
N LEU A 50 -2.58 12.23 -3.68
CA LEU A 50 -3.14 12.69 -2.42
C LEU A 50 -2.07 12.95 -1.36
N LEU A 51 -1.02 12.12 -1.30
CA LEU A 51 0.12 12.38 -0.42
C LEU A 51 0.81 13.70 -0.77
N LYS A 52 1.06 13.98 -2.07
CA LYS A 52 1.64 15.25 -2.51
C LYS A 52 0.72 16.43 -2.25
N ALA A 53 -0.58 16.29 -2.55
CA ALA A 53 -1.58 17.33 -2.30
C ALA A 53 -1.70 17.67 -0.80
N ASP A 54 -1.52 16.68 0.05
CA ASP A 54 -1.51 16.84 1.51
C ASP A 54 -0.14 17.35 2.05
N GLY A 55 0.84 17.63 1.18
CA GLY A 55 2.11 18.28 1.51
C GLY A 55 3.25 17.32 1.91
N PHE A 56 3.14 16.02 1.64
CA PHE A 56 4.23 15.08 1.83
C PHE A 56 5.25 15.13 0.69
N THR A 57 6.51 14.87 0.98
CA THR A 57 7.52 14.57 -0.03
C THR A 57 7.39 13.12 -0.45
N VAL A 58 7.15 12.87 -1.76
CA VAL A 58 6.85 11.52 -2.27
C VAL A 58 7.79 11.15 -3.40
N ILE A 59 8.41 9.98 -3.28
CA ILE A 59 9.11 9.27 -4.36
C ILE A 59 8.19 8.12 -4.79
N ASN A 60 7.91 8.01 -6.07
CA ASN A 60 7.19 6.86 -6.61
C ASN A 60 8.10 6.05 -7.54
N SER A 61 7.87 4.75 -7.59
CA SER A 61 8.54 3.85 -8.53
C SER A 61 7.57 2.78 -9.01
N HIS A 62 7.83 2.25 -10.18
CA HIS A 62 6.97 1.24 -10.78
C HIS A 62 7.76 0.30 -11.67
N ILE A 63 7.36 -0.95 -11.75
CA ILE A 63 8.05 -1.97 -12.54
C ILE A 63 8.07 -1.64 -14.03
N GLU A 64 7.04 -0.98 -14.56
CA GLU A 64 7.01 -0.52 -15.95
C GLU A 64 8.09 0.52 -16.28
N TYR A 65 8.65 1.17 -15.25
CA TYR A 65 9.78 2.10 -15.40
C TYR A 65 11.14 1.39 -15.17
N GLY A 66 11.16 0.05 -15.14
CA GLY A 66 12.36 -0.73 -14.82
C GLY A 66 12.72 -0.73 -13.33
N GLN A 67 11.85 -0.24 -12.46
CA GLN A 67 12.06 -0.10 -11.02
C GLN A 67 11.29 -1.18 -10.24
N ASP A 68 11.70 -2.43 -10.43
CA ASP A 68 11.11 -3.57 -9.70
C ASP A 68 11.38 -3.46 -8.20
N PHE A 69 10.35 -3.38 -7.39
CA PHE A 69 10.44 -3.28 -5.92
C PHE A 69 11.34 -4.34 -5.28
N LEU A 70 11.44 -5.53 -5.87
CA LEU A 70 12.30 -6.59 -5.34
C LEU A 70 13.80 -6.36 -5.56
N LYS A 71 14.16 -5.42 -6.43
CA LYS A 71 15.55 -5.14 -6.82
C LYS A 71 15.93 -3.66 -6.68
N TYR A 72 14.96 -2.79 -6.86
CA TYR A 72 15.14 -1.34 -6.80
C TYR A 72 14.87 -0.81 -5.40
N GLU A 73 15.63 0.19 -5.01
CA GLU A 73 15.42 1.02 -3.84
C GLU A 73 15.93 2.43 -4.16
N PRO A 74 15.16 3.50 -3.89
CA PRO A 74 15.66 4.87 -4.03
C PRO A 74 16.71 5.19 -2.95
N ASP A 75 17.64 6.09 -3.25
CA ASP A 75 18.75 6.41 -2.35
C ASP A 75 18.31 7.06 -1.04
N ASN A 76 17.23 7.85 -1.07
CA ASN A 76 16.81 8.65 0.08
C ASN A 76 15.30 8.59 0.29
N TRP A 77 14.89 7.80 1.28
CA TRP A 77 13.49 7.65 1.69
C TRP A 77 13.42 7.22 3.16
N ASP A 78 12.32 7.53 3.83
CA ASP A 78 12.12 7.26 5.26
C ASP A 78 10.99 6.27 5.54
N VAL A 79 9.89 6.33 4.79
CA VAL A 79 8.65 5.59 5.04
C VAL A 79 8.15 4.97 3.74
N LEU A 80 7.69 3.72 3.79
CA LEU A 80 7.12 3.05 2.64
C LEU A 80 5.59 2.94 2.78
N ILE A 81 4.85 3.43 1.79
CA ILE A 81 3.38 3.33 1.75
C ILE A 81 2.95 3.00 0.33
N SER A 82 2.22 1.87 0.14
CA SER A 82 1.73 1.51 -1.19
C SER A 82 0.72 0.36 -1.14
N ASN A 83 0.15 0.06 -2.31
CA ASN A 83 -0.72 -1.09 -2.54
C ASN A 83 -0.01 -2.10 -3.46
N PRO A 84 0.63 -3.16 -2.93
CA PRO A 84 1.31 -4.15 -3.74
C PRO A 84 0.31 -5.08 -4.46
N PRO A 85 0.72 -5.72 -5.56
CA PRO A 85 -0.05 -6.80 -6.17
C PRO A 85 -0.28 -7.95 -5.18
N TYR A 86 -1.53 -8.39 -5.01
CA TYR A 86 -1.88 -9.37 -3.96
C TYR A 86 -1.40 -10.80 -4.22
N LYS A 87 -1.12 -11.14 -5.48
CA LYS A 87 -0.70 -12.49 -5.85
C LYS A 87 0.60 -12.94 -5.18
N ASN A 88 1.57 -12.02 -5.02
CA ASN A 88 2.86 -12.28 -4.40
C ASN A 88 3.04 -11.50 -3.10
N LYS A 89 1.97 -11.21 -2.38
CA LYS A 89 1.97 -10.37 -1.17
C LYS A 89 3.03 -10.76 -0.14
N ARG A 90 3.33 -12.05 0.00
CA ARG A 90 4.33 -12.55 0.93
C ARG A 90 5.73 -11.99 0.64
N VAL A 91 6.17 -12.05 -0.61
CA VAL A 91 7.52 -11.59 -1.01
C VAL A 91 7.64 -10.08 -0.81
N TYR A 92 6.60 -9.33 -1.14
CA TYR A 92 6.57 -7.88 -0.92
C TYR A 92 6.56 -7.52 0.56
N TRP A 93 5.83 -8.29 1.38
CA TRP A 93 5.84 -8.14 2.83
C TRP A 93 7.23 -8.36 3.43
N GLU A 94 7.87 -9.48 3.08
CA GLU A 94 9.22 -9.81 3.55
C GLU A 94 10.24 -8.74 3.12
N ARG A 95 10.12 -8.24 1.88
CA ARG A 95 10.97 -7.15 1.37
C ARG A 95 10.76 -5.86 2.16
N ALA A 96 9.52 -5.45 2.41
CA ALA A 96 9.23 -4.25 3.20
C ALA A 96 9.83 -4.34 4.61
N LEU A 97 9.69 -5.48 5.26
CA LEU A 97 10.31 -5.74 6.57
C LEU A 97 11.84 -5.69 6.56
N SER A 98 12.46 -6.12 5.46
CA SER A 98 13.93 -6.17 5.36
C SER A 98 14.61 -4.80 5.42
N PHE A 99 13.88 -3.74 5.08
CA PHE A 99 14.40 -2.36 5.17
C PHE A 99 14.51 -1.83 6.60
N ASN A 100 13.83 -2.45 7.56
CA ASN A 100 13.78 -2.00 8.96
C ASN A 100 13.37 -0.53 9.12
N LYS A 101 12.54 -0.02 8.22
CA LYS A 101 11.96 1.32 8.23
C LYS A 101 10.44 1.24 8.45
N PRO A 102 9.79 2.32 8.89
CA PRO A 102 8.33 2.38 8.97
C PRO A 102 7.67 2.10 7.61
N PHE A 103 6.61 1.31 7.62
CA PHE A 103 5.87 1.03 6.39
C PHE A 103 4.40 0.77 6.63
N ALA A 104 3.57 0.97 5.61
CA ALA A 104 2.20 0.48 5.51
C ALA A 104 1.92 -0.07 4.10
N LEU A 105 1.46 -1.31 4.04
CA LEU A 105 1.00 -1.94 2.81
C LEU A 105 -0.51 -2.19 2.88
N LEU A 106 -1.23 -1.81 1.83
CA LEU A 106 -2.66 -2.13 1.70
C LEU A 106 -2.81 -3.57 1.22
N LEU A 107 -3.31 -4.44 2.09
CA LEU A 107 -3.40 -5.88 1.85
C LEU A 107 -4.78 -6.43 2.22
N PRO A 108 -5.19 -7.58 1.66
CA PRO A 108 -6.41 -8.26 2.12
C PRO A 108 -6.30 -8.66 3.59
N ILE A 109 -7.34 -8.39 4.37
CA ILE A 109 -7.34 -8.67 5.82
C ILE A 109 -7.08 -10.15 6.14
N ASN A 110 -7.43 -11.06 5.24
CA ASN A 110 -7.23 -12.49 5.41
C ASN A 110 -5.75 -12.93 5.44
N ILE A 111 -4.79 -12.02 5.15
CA ILE A 111 -3.36 -12.30 5.36
C ILE A 111 -3.04 -12.61 6.83
N LEU A 112 -3.90 -12.20 7.77
CA LEU A 112 -3.77 -12.55 9.19
C LEU A 112 -3.88 -14.07 9.44
N SER A 113 -4.52 -14.81 8.54
CA SER A 113 -4.56 -16.26 8.61
C SER A 113 -3.32 -16.95 8.02
N ASP A 114 -2.48 -16.21 7.30
CA ASP A 114 -1.25 -16.73 6.72
C ASP A 114 -0.15 -16.82 7.80
N SER A 115 0.61 -17.90 7.79
CA SER A 115 1.74 -18.09 8.73
C SER A 115 2.80 -17.00 8.65
N ILE A 116 2.84 -16.24 7.55
CA ILE A 116 3.82 -15.18 7.32
C ILE A 116 3.74 -14.07 8.39
N ILE A 117 2.54 -13.68 8.80
CA ILE A 117 2.36 -12.65 9.84
C ILE A 117 2.94 -13.15 11.16
N ASN A 118 2.54 -14.36 11.59
CA ASN A 118 3.04 -14.93 12.84
C ASN A 118 4.56 -15.12 12.83
N SER A 119 5.14 -15.60 11.72
CA SER A 119 6.57 -15.88 11.64
C SER A 119 7.42 -14.61 11.58
N THR A 120 6.94 -13.54 10.99
CA THR A 120 7.71 -12.32 10.77
C THR A 120 7.45 -11.22 11.80
N MET A 121 6.26 -11.21 12.44
CA MET A 121 5.85 -10.14 13.36
C MET A 121 5.91 -10.53 14.84
N LYS A 122 6.30 -11.75 15.19
CA LYS A 122 6.34 -12.25 16.58
C LYS A 122 7.06 -11.32 17.56
N ASN A 123 8.12 -10.64 17.10
CA ASN A 123 8.93 -9.71 17.91
C ASN A 123 8.97 -8.30 17.29
N ARG A 124 7.96 -7.93 16.51
CA ARG A 124 7.84 -6.64 15.86
C ARG A 124 6.49 -6.00 16.17
N ASN A 125 6.38 -4.70 15.99
CA ASN A 125 5.14 -3.98 16.17
C ASN A 125 4.26 -4.10 14.92
N LEU A 126 3.24 -4.96 14.97
CA LEU A 126 2.22 -5.05 13.92
C LEU A 126 1.14 -3.99 14.16
N GLN A 127 0.91 -3.16 13.17
CA GLN A 127 -0.11 -2.12 13.20
C GLN A 127 -1.15 -2.33 12.09
N LEU A 128 -2.41 -2.10 12.40
CA LEU A 128 -3.53 -2.27 11.49
C LEU A 128 -4.39 -1.00 11.43
N LEU A 129 -4.67 -0.52 10.22
CA LEU A 129 -5.73 0.45 9.99
C LEU A 129 -6.82 -0.25 9.17
N ILE A 130 -7.95 -0.51 9.81
CA ILE A 130 -9.05 -1.32 9.29
C ILE A 130 -10.21 -0.39 8.93
N PRO A 131 -10.55 -0.23 7.63
CA PRO A 131 -11.67 0.60 7.23
C PRO A 131 -13.01 -0.06 7.60
N SER A 132 -14.04 0.75 7.86
CA SER A 132 -15.39 0.26 8.16
C SER A 132 -16.03 -0.49 6.98
N ARG A 133 -15.63 -0.18 5.74
CA ARG A 133 -16.19 -0.74 4.51
C ARG A 133 -15.13 -1.38 3.61
N ARG A 134 -15.58 -2.13 2.59
CA ARG A 134 -14.70 -2.66 1.53
C ARG A 134 -14.45 -1.58 0.48
N MET A 135 -13.19 -1.45 0.05
CA MET A 135 -12.79 -0.56 -1.04
C MET A 135 -13.17 -1.18 -2.39
N ARG A 136 -13.60 -0.35 -3.33
CA ARG A 136 -13.78 -0.75 -4.74
C ARG A 136 -12.61 -0.20 -5.54
N PHE A 137 -11.72 -1.09 -5.93
CA PHE A 137 -10.60 -0.74 -6.79
C PHE A 137 -11.11 -0.44 -8.21
N TYR A 138 -10.37 0.36 -8.95
CA TYR A 138 -10.72 0.69 -10.33
C TYR A 138 -9.55 0.39 -11.28
N ASN A 139 -9.89 0.08 -12.54
CA ASN A 139 -8.90 -0.16 -13.57
C ASN A 139 -8.17 1.13 -13.92
N ALA A 140 -6.84 1.11 -13.90
CA ALA A 140 -6.00 2.29 -14.14
C ALA A 140 -6.15 2.87 -15.55
N LEU A 141 -6.46 2.04 -16.56
CA LEU A 141 -6.57 2.45 -17.96
C LEU A 141 -7.98 2.92 -18.32
N THR A 142 -9.02 2.21 -17.86
CA THR A 142 -10.40 2.50 -18.25
C THR A 142 -11.13 3.39 -17.27
N GLY A 143 -10.62 3.50 -16.03
CA GLY A 143 -11.30 4.18 -14.92
C GLY A 143 -12.54 3.43 -14.41
N GLU A 144 -12.85 2.25 -14.98
CA GLU A 144 -14.00 1.46 -14.56
C GLU A 144 -13.78 0.87 -13.16
N THR A 145 -14.75 1.09 -12.29
CA THR A 145 -14.76 0.50 -10.96
C THR A 145 -15.08 -0.99 -11.05
N GLY A 146 -14.21 -1.82 -10.50
CA GLY A 146 -14.41 -3.26 -10.43
C GLY A 146 -15.54 -3.65 -9.48
N ASN A 147 -15.87 -4.94 -9.46
CA ASN A 147 -16.78 -5.51 -8.48
C ASN A 147 -16.27 -5.32 -7.05
N GLN A 148 -17.19 -5.30 -6.09
CA GLN A 148 -16.79 -5.25 -4.69
C GLN A 148 -16.00 -6.53 -4.34
N PRO A 149 -14.74 -6.40 -3.84
CA PRO A 149 -13.96 -7.57 -3.50
C PRO A 149 -14.59 -8.37 -2.36
N THR A 150 -14.31 -9.67 -2.32
CA THR A 150 -14.80 -10.57 -1.24
C THR A 150 -14.10 -10.34 0.10
N PHE A 151 -12.98 -9.62 0.10
CA PHE A 151 -12.19 -9.28 1.27
C PHE A 151 -12.26 -7.79 1.60
N LYS A 152 -11.86 -7.43 2.80
CA LYS A 152 -11.61 -6.05 3.23
C LYS A 152 -10.11 -5.74 3.05
N ALA A 153 -9.78 -4.76 2.23
CA ALA A 153 -8.42 -4.23 2.17
C ALA A 153 -8.14 -3.41 3.44
N THR A 154 -7.01 -3.68 4.06
CA THR A 154 -6.59 -3.14 5.36
C THR A 154 -5.14 -2.71 5.25
N TYR A 155 -4.77 -1.58 5.84
CA TYR A 155 -3.36 -1.21 5.93
C TYR A 155 -2.68 -2.02 7.03
N PHE A 156 -1.67 -2.76 6.63
CA PHE A 156 -0.76 -3.49 7.49
C PHE A 156 0.55 -2.74 7.58
N GLY A 157 0.96 -2.39 8.79
CA GLY A 157 2.15 -1.59 8.97
C GLY A 157 3.01 -2.00 10.16
N SER A 158 4.13 -1.34 10.27
CA SER A 158 5.02 -1.41 11.42
C SER A 158 5.65 -0.04 11.65
N ASN A 159 5.57 0.44 12.88
CA ASN A 159 6.13 1.72 13.33
C ASN A 159 5.68 2.95 12.53
N ILE A 160 4.48 2.91 11.95
CA ILE A 160 3.96 3.98 11.08
C ILE A 160 2.81 4.75 11.72
N PHE A 161 1.94 4.10 12.47
CA PHE A 161 0.80 4.71 13.13
C PHE A 161 1.08 4.99 14.61
N LEU A 162 0.34 5.93 15.20
CA LEU A 162 0.44 6.22 16.64
C LEU A 162 -0.30 5.19 17.52
N GLN A 163 -1.10 4.31 16.90
CA GLN A 163 -1.85 3.24 17.54
C GLN A 163 -1.63 1.92 16.80
N ASP A 164 -1.71 0.80 17.51
CA ASP A 164 -1.49 -0.51 16.90
C ASP A 164 -2.71 -1.01 16.12
N ILE A 165 -3.92 -0.69 16.58
CA ILE A 165 -5.17 -1.04 15.89
C ILE A 165 -6.04 0.21 15.78
N ILE A 166 -6.35 0.56 14.54
CA ILE A 166 -7.22 1.69 14.19
C ILE A 166 -8.42 1.15 13.43
N LEU A 167 -9.61 1.41 13.93
CA LEU A 167 -10.87 1.20 13.21
C LEU A 167 -11.30 2.55 12.64
N GLU A 168 -11.26 2.70 11.33
CA GLU A 168 -11.52 3.98 10.67
C GLU A 168 -12.82 3.95 9.85
N ASP A 169 -13.68 4.93 10.08
CA ASP A 169 -14.86 5.12 9.26
C ASP A 169 -14.47 5.62 7.87
N MET A 170 -14.96 4.90 6.86
CA MET A 170 -14.67 5.20 5.46
C MET A 170 -15.96 5.57 4.74
N GLU A 171 -16.06 6.81 4.31
CA GLU A 171 -17.16 7.30 3.49
C GLU A 171 -16.83 7.06 2.00
N ILE A 172 -17.73 6.37 1.32
CA ILE A 172 -17.65 6.20 -0.15
C ILE A 172 -18.41 7.37 -0.77
N LYS A 173 -17.68 8.34 -1.31
CA LYS A 173 -18.27 9.42 -2.09
C LYS A 173 -18.95 8.81 -3.33
N LYS A 174 -20.21 9.18 -3.57
CA LYS A 174 -20.97 8.73 -4.75
C LYS A 174 -20.51 9.47 -5.99
#